data_db0d313d88ca88ec8daf71ec30bcb469
#
_entry.id   db0d313d88ca88ec8daf71ec30bcb469
#
_cell.length_a   1.000
_cell.length_b   1.000
_cell.length_c   1.000
_cell.angle_alpha   90.00
_cell.angle_beta   90.00
_cell.angle_gamma   90.00
#
_symmetry.space_group_name_H-M   'P 1'
#
loop_
_entity.id
_entity.type
_entity.pdbx_description
1 polymer ?
#
loop_
_entity_poly.entity_id
_entity_poly.type
_entity_poly.pdbx_seq_one_letter_code
_entity_poly.pdbx_strand_id
1 'polypeptide(L)'
;MGVMPVLFTLKKRSLISSFCLFALSNASYSGRPMVVDDAVLVSPKTCQLETWAQHNSDSKEYWATPACNFGGNFEFAVVMGRVNDDTEHVSYATLQGKTLLKPLETNDWGIGFSFGTQINTKDFSKKDWTFNVPLSLSTLDDKFLIHANMGWLRENTTHKNQTTWGIGTETQLANPLTFTAEIYGNDRNDAFYQTGFRYIVYKDFVQLNASYGNQISHHDNAFFSVGFVLLTKPFLP
;
A
#
# COMPACT_ATOMS: atom_id res chain seq x y z
N MET A 1 15.26 -35.17 29.46
CA MET A 1 14.79 -33.93 30.06
C MET A 1 15.10 -32.78 29.13
N GLY A 2 14.07 -32.29 28.49
CA GLY A 2 13.83 -30.90 28.18
C GLY A 2 14.51 -30.36 26.93
N VAL A 3 13.94 -30.65 25.75
CA VAL A 3 14.21 -29.86 24.54
C VAL A 3 12.87 -29.33 24.05
N MET A 4 12.72 -28.03 24.08
CA MET A 4 11.98 -27.17 23.16
C MET A 4 12.00 -25.75 23.68
N PRO A 5 12.50 -24.79 22.90
CA PRO A 5 11.64 -23.90 22.16
C PRO A 5 12.31 -23.29 20.89
N VAL A 6 12.22 -23.90 19.75
CA VAL A 6 12.74 -23.31 18.50
C VAL A 6 11.65 -23.03 17.46
N LEU A 7 10.45 -23.56 17.65
CA LEU A 7 9.40 -23.52 16.61
C LEU A 7 8.52 -22.24 16.61
N PHE A 8 8.54 -21.44 17.67
CA PHE A 8 7.65 -20.27 17.77
C PHE A 8 8.21 -18.99 17.12
N THR A 9 9.53 -18.86 17.01
CA THR A 9 10.17 -17.65 16.48
C THR A 9 10.11 -17.54 14.94
N LEU A 10 10.02 -18.64 14.22
CA LEU A 10 9.98 -18.64 12.76
C LEU A 10 8.61 -18.23 12.19
N LYS A 11 7.51 -18.49 12.91
CA LYS A 11 6.16 -18.14 12.45
C LYS A 11 5.88 -16.64 12.55
N LYS A 12 6.41 -15.96 13.56
CA LYS A 12 6.29 -14.51 13.73
C LYS A 12 7.06 -13.72 12.65
N ARG A 13 8.27 -14.17 12.28
CA ARG A 13 9.07 -13.49 11.26
C ARG A 13 8.41 -13.50 9.86
N SER A 14 7.70 -14.59 9.52
CA SER A 14 7.00 -14.70 8.24
C SER A 14 5.79 -13.76 8.14
N LEU A 15 5.08 -13.54 9.24
CA LEU A 15 3.92 -12.64 9.30
C LEU A 15 4.31 -11.17 9.12
N ILE A 16 5.39 -10.73 9.78
CA ILE A 16 5.88 -9.35 9.68
C ILE A 16 6.37 -9.06 8.25
N SER A 17 7.12 -9.98 7.66
CA SER A 17 7.61 -9.83 6.29
C SER A 17 6.46 -9.76 5.26
N SER A 18 5.41 -10.57 5.47
CA SER A 18 4.24 -10.58 4.57
C SER A 18 3.38 -9.32 4.69
N PHE A 19 3.29 -8.76 5.91
CA PHE A 19 2.49 -7.55 6.15
C PHE A 19 3.15 -6.28 5.58
N CYS A 20 4.47 -6.16 5.72
CA CYS A 20 5.21 -5.02 5.17
C CYS A 20 5.11 -4.90 3.64
N LEU A 21 4.90 -6.01 2.92
CA LEU A 21 4.83 -6.02 1.46
C LEU A 21 3.49 -5.48 0.91
N PHE A 22 2.41 -5.54 1.69
CA PHE A 22 1.13 -4.93 1.31
C PHE A 22 1.12 -3.40 1.43
N ALA A 23 2.07 -2.83 2.16
CA ALA A 23 2.24 -1.38 2.24
C ALA A 23 2.82 -0.75 0.95
N LEU A 24 3.05 -1.54 -0.10
CA LEU A 24 3.74 -1.12 -1.31
C LEU A 24 2.84 -0.47 -2.36
N SER A 25 1.59 -0.26 -2.11
CA SER A 25 0.73 0.31 -3.11
C SER A 25 0.38 1.75 -2.78
N ASN A 26 0.50 2.61 -3.74
CA ASN A 26 -0.33 3.74 -4.04
C ASN A 26 0.37 5.07 -4.10
N ALA A 27 0.81 5.33 -5.29
CA ALA A 27 0.96 6.67 -5.76
C ALA A 27 -0.24 6.96 -6.67
N SER A 28 -1.26 7.55 -6.15
CA SER A 28 -2.35 8.04 -6.97
C SER A 28 -3.11 9.15 -6.27
N TYR A 29 -3.98 9.79 -7.00
CA TYR A 29 -4.92 10.79 -6.50
C TYR A 29 -5.70 10.32 -5.27
N SER A 30 -5.77 9.01 -5.08
CA SER A 30 -6.42 8.40 -3.95
C SER A 30 -5.50 8.02 -2.82
N GLY A 31 -4.18 8.02 -2.92
CA GLY A 31 -3.24 7.78 -1.83
C GLY A 31 -3.78 7.00 -0.62
N ARG A 32 -2.95 6.67 0.32
CA ARG A 32 -3.41 6.11 1.60
C ARG A 32 -4.74 6.73 2.10
N PRO A 33 -5.64 6.00 2.78
CA PRO A 33 -5.27 4.89 3.68
C PRO A 33 -5.34 3.48 3.11
N MET A 34 -5.60 3.25 1.84
CA MET A 34 -5.84 1.92 1.30
C MET A 34 -4.55 1.15 0.97
N VAL A 35 -4.63 -0.17 1.06
CA VAL A 35 -3.65 -1.15 0.56
C VAL A 35 -3.97 -1.57 -0.87
N VAL A 36 -5.26 -1.63 -1.20
CA VAL A 36 -5.73 -1.90 -2.56
C VAL A 36 -5.38 -0.72 -3.45
N ASP A 37 -4.59 -0.98 -4.49
CA ASP A 37 -4.11 0.03 -5.44
C ASP A 37 -5.21 0.41 -6.45
N ASP A 38 -5.14 1.60 -6.99
CA ASP A 38 -6.05 2.11 -8.00
C ASP A 38 -5.41 2.13 -9.40
N ALA A 39 -6.19 2.43 -10.43
CA ALA A 39 -5.72 2.60 -11.80
C ALA A 39 -5.51 4.08 -12.15
N VAL A 40 -4.76 4.81 -11.29
CA VAL A 40 -4.42 6.23 -11.49
C VAL A 40 -2.92 6.43 -11.29
N LEU A 41 -2.32 7.40 -11.93
CA LEU A 41 -0.92 7.84 -11.74
C LEU A 41 -0.91 9.24 -11.12
N VAL A 42 0.19 9.57 -10.47
CA VAL A 42 0.50 10.95 -10.15
C VAL A 42 0.43 11.79 -11.42
N SER A 43 -0.14 13.00 -11.32
CA SER A 43 -0.31 13.89 -12.48
C SER A 43 0.99 14.11 -13.25
N PRO A 44 0.96 14.23 -14.57
CA PRO A 44 2.17 14.42 -15.36
C PRO A 44 3.00 15.62 -14.88
N LYS A 45 4.32 15.43 -14.84
CA LYS A 45 5.33 16.44 -14.40
C LYS A 45 5.21 16.86 -12.94
N THR A 46 4.55 16.05 -12.10
CA THR A 46 4.43 16.29 -10.66
C THR A 46 5.03 15.15 -9.85
N CYS A 47 5.22 15.42 -8.57
CA CYS A 47 5.53 14.41 -7.57
C CYS A 47 4.53 14.46 -6.43
N GLN A 48 4.44 13.36 -5.70
CA GLN A 48 3.77 13.30 -4.42
C GLN A 48 4.69 12.67 -3.37
N LEU A 49 4.41 12.97 -2.11
CA LEU A 49 5.02 12.33 -0.96
C LEU A 49 3.91 11.83 -0.06
N GLU A 50 3.82 10.52 0.09
CA GLU A 50 2.98 9.88 1.09
C GLU A 50 3.81 9.52 2.31
N THR A 51 3.29 9.77 3.49
CA THR A 51 3.91 9.31 4.74
C THR A 51 2.84 8.78 5.68
N TRP A 52 3.19 7.76 6.44
CA TRP A 52 2.30 7.26 7.49
C TRP A 52 3.07 6.60 8.63
N ALA A 53 2.45 6.63 9.78
CA ALA A 53 2.82 5.84 10.93
C ALA A 53 1.69 4.83 11.20
N GLN A 54 2.05 3.59 11.49
CA GLN A 54 1.13 2.52 11.81
C GLN A 54 1.53 1.86 13.13
N HIS A 55 0.56 1.65 13.98
CA HIS A 55 0.71 0.94 15.23
C HIS A 55 -0.03 -0.39 15.13
N ASN A 56 0.70 -1.47 15.17
CA ASN A 56 0.21 -2.86 15.24
C ASN A 56 0.24 -3.34 16.68
N SER A 57 -0.34 -4.51 16.94
CA SER A 57 -0.35 -5.11 18.27
C SER A 57 1.06 -5.34 18.85
N ASP A 58 2.05 -5.61 18.01
CA ASP A 58 3.42 -5.99 18.39
C ASP A 58 4.52 -5.14 17.74
N SER A 59 4.16 -4.14 16.93
CA SER A 59 5.14 -3.34 16.22
C SER A 59 4.65 -1.93 15.91
N LYS A 60 5.59 -1.04 15.59
CA LYS A 60 5.35 0.30 15.05
C LYS A 60 6.08 0.45 13.74
N GLU A 61 5.39 1.01 12.77
CA GLU A 61 5.89 1.20 11.41
C GLU A 61 5.86 2.67 11.03
N TYR A 62 6.88 3.09 10.29
CA TYR A 62 7.01 4.43 9.73
C TYR A 62 7.39 4.31 8.27
N TRP A 63 6.66 4.99 7.41
CA TRP A 63 6.82 4.87 5.97
C TRP A 63 6.83 6.23 5.28
N ALA A 64 7.56 6.30 4.19
CA ALA A 64 7.60 7.44 3.29
C ALA A 64 7.72 6.95 1.85
N THR A 65 6.88 7.48 0.96
CA THR A 65 6.82 7.09 -0.45
C THR A 65 6.81 8.33 -1.32
N PRO A 66 7.98 8.87 -1.70
CA PRO A 66 8.06 9.79 -2.82
C PRO A 66 7.77 9.05 -4.12
N ALA A 67 6.86 9.61 -4.93
CA ALA A 67 6.51 9.13 -6.25
C ALA A 67 6.45 10.28 -7.25
N CYS A 68 6.92 10.08 -8.48
CA CYS A 68 6.97 11.10 -9.51
C CYS A 68 6.54 10.54 -10.87
N ASN A 69 5.82 11.35 -11.63
CA ASN A 69 5.53 11.13 -13.03
C ASN A 69 6.27 12.19 -13.85
N PHE A 70 7.30 11.79 -14.57
CA PHE A 70 8.16 12.68 -15.38
C PHE A 70 7.49 13.17 -16.67
N GLY A 71 6.28 12.76 -16.91
CA GLY A 71 5.52 13.06 -18.11
C GLY A 71 5.19 11.80 -18.89
N GLY A 72 3.91 11.60 -19.18
CA GLY A 72 3.43 10.41 -19.88
C GLY A 72 2.78 9.39 -18.97
N ASN A 73 2.83 8.12 -19.38
CA ASN A 73 2.07 7.04 -18.78
C ASN A 73 2.96 6.14 -17.90
N PHE A 74 3.83 6.76 -17.11
CA PHE A 74 4.71 6.02 -16.18
C PHE A 74 5.00 6.82 -14.93
N GLU A 75 4.86 6.16 -13.79
CA GLU A 75 5.18 6.65 -12.47
C GLU A 75 6.29 5.81 -11.85
N PHE A 76 7.23 6.48 -11.23
CA PHE A 76 8.30 5.89 -10.46
C PHE A 76 8.17 6.28 -8.99
N ALA A 77 8.25 5.30 -8.09
CA ALA A 77 8.20 5.50 -6.65
C ALA A 77 9.36 4.81 -5.94
N VAL A 78 9.75 5.41 -4.82
CA VAL A 78 10.67 4.82 -3.84
C VAL A 78 9.93 4.72 -2.51
N VAL A 79 9.67 3.51 -2.05
CA VAL A 79 9.07 3.30 -0.72
C VAL A 79 10.19 3.08 0.29
N MET A 80 10.20 3.84 1.35
CA MET A 80 11.13 3.70 2.46
C MET A 80 10.34 3.39 3.72
N GLY A 81 10.72 2.32 4.42
CA GLY A 81 10.02 1.87 5.62
C GLY A 81 10.94 1.51 6.75
N ARG A 82 10.46 1.71 7.96
CA ARG A 82 11.08 1.23 9.18
C ARG A 82 10.04 0.57 10.06
N VAL A 83 10.29 -0.69 10.39
CA VAL A 83 9.49 -1.49 11.31
C VAL A 83 10.29 -1.67 12.59
N ASN A 84 9.68 -1.34 13.70
CA ASN A 84 10.24 -1.51 15.04
C ASN A 84 9.32 -2.46 15.82
N ASP A 85 9.80 -3.64 16.11
CA ASP A 85 9.20 -4.54 17.09
C ASP A 85 10.00 -4.53 18.40
N ASP A 86 9.57 -5.32 19.39
CA ASP A 86 10.21 -5.36 20.70
C ASP A 86 11.64 -5.95 20.66
N THR A 87 12.01 -6.58 19.55
CA THR A 87 13.27 -7.34 19.42
C THR A 87 14.21 -6.78 18.37
N GLU A 88 13.69 -6.23 17.31
CA GLU A 88 14.47 -5.80 16.14
C GLU A 88 13.94 -4.51 15.51
N HIS A 89 14.87 -3.80 14.87
CA HIS A 89 14.56 -2.67 13.99
C HIS A 89 14.99 -3.04 12.58
N VAL A 90 14.06 -3.09 11.65
CA VAL A 90 14.33 -3.41 10.24
C VAL A 90 13.92 -2.23 9.36
N SER A 91 14.78 -1.89 8.41
CA SER A 91 14.47 -0.88 7.41
C SER A 91 14.39 -1.52 6.03
N TYR A 92 13.45 -1.03 5.24
CA TYR A 92 13.17 -1.51 3.88
C TYR A 92 13.28 -0.36 2.90
N ALA A 93 13.70 -0.69 1.69
CA ALA A 93 13.63 0.19 0.54
C ALA A 93 13.02 -0.58 -0.64
N THR A 94 12.03 0.02 -1.32
CA THR A 94 11.43 -0.56 -2.51
C THR A 94 11.53 0.41 -3.67
N LEU A 95 11.93 -0.09 -4.81
CA LEU A 95 11.78 0.61 -6.09
C LEU A 95 10.52 0.09 -6.78
N GLN A 96 9.66 0.99 -7.18
CA GLN A 96 8.38 0.66 -7.81
C GLN A 96 8.16 1.47 -9.08
N GLY A 97 7.60 0.81 -10.10
CA GLY A 97 7.10 1.46 -11.31
C GLY A 97 5.65 1.09 -11.55
N LYS A 98 4.85 2.05 -12.04
CA LYS A 98 3.44 1.88 -12.36
C LYS A 98 3.14 2.50 -13.71
N THR A 99 2.28 1.85 -14.51
CA THR A 99 1.79 2.35 -15.79
C THR A 99 0.35 1.93 -16.01
N LEU A 100 -0.38 2.66 -16.85
CA LEU A 100 -1.78 2.35 -17.15
C LEU A 100 -1.91 1.80 -18.57
N LEU A 101 -2.72 0.78 -18.72
CA LEU A 101 -3.19 0.30 -20.03
C LEU A 101 -4.40 1.11 -20.49
N LYS A 102 -5.25 1.48 -19.53
CA LYS A 102 -6.37 2.39 -19.71
C LYS A 102 -6.47 3.29 -18.46
N PRO A 103 -6.35 4.61 -18.57
CA PRO A 103 -6.58 5.50 -17.44
C PRO A 103 -8.01 5.44 -16.95
N LEU A 104 -8.21 5.64 -15.65
CA LEU A 104 -9.53 5.80 -15.05
C LEU A 104 -10.08 7.18 -15.43
N GLU A 105 -11.28 7.22 -15.96
CA GLU A 105 -12.04 8.44 -16.23
C GLU A 105 -13.34 8.45 -15.43
N THR A 106 -13.96 9.63 -15.27
CA THR A 106 -15.22 9.79 -14.55
C THR A 106 -16.32 8.92 -15.16
N ASN A 107 -17.00 8.13 -14.30
CA ASN A 107 -18.05 7.17 -14.69
C ASN A 107 -17.58 6.09 -15.69
N ASP A 108 -16.30 5.73 -15.63
CA ASP A 108 -15.67 4.73 -16.49
C ASP A 108 -14.76 3.83 -15.68
N TRP A 109 -14.05 2.92 -16.32
CA TRP A 109 -13.08 2.02 -15.69
C TRP A 109 -11.66 2.28 -16.18
N GLY A 110 -10.71 1.95 -15.34
CA GLY A 110 -9.29 2.02 -15.65
C GLY A 110 -8.57 0.74 -15.22
N ILE A 111 -7.45 0.43 -15.88
CA ILE A 111 -6.61 -0.71 -15.56
C ILE A 111 -5.13 -0.36 -15.79
N GLY A 112 -4.27 -0.83 -14.91
CA GLY A 112 -2.84 -0.67 -15.01
C GLY A 112 -2.07 -1.90 -14.58
N PHE A 113 -0.78 -1.73 -14.44
CA PHE A 113 0.07 -2.67 -13.74
C PHE A 113 1.20 -1.94 -13.02
N SER A 114 1.62 -2.48 -11.91
CA SER A 114 2.80 -2.05 -11.17
C SER A 114 3.73 -3.23 -10.92
N PHE A 115 5.02 -2.92 -10.82
CA PHE A 115 6.05 -3.88 -10.42
C PHE A 115 6.99 -3.22 -9.44
N GLY A 116 7.57 -4.01 -8.56
CA GLY A 116 8.49 -3.49 -7.56
C GLY A 116 9.51 -4.52 -7.10
N THR A 117 10.58 -4.01 -6.51
CA THR A 117 11.57 -4.84 -5.81
C THR A 117 11.85 -4.23 -4.44
N GLN A 118 11.65 -5.01 -3.39
CA GLN A 118 11.93 -4.62 -2.02
C GLN A 118 13.23 -5.24 -1.54
N ILE A 119 14.00 -4.45 -0.84
CA ILE A 119 15.29 -4.81 -0.28
C ILE A 119 15.26 -4.53 1.22
N ASN A 120 15.72 -5.49 2.03
CA ASN A 120 16.08 -5.22 3.41
C ASN A 120 17.42 -4.47 3.41
N THR A 121 17.49 -3.31 4.04
CA THR A 121 18.72 -2.49 4.05
C THR A 121 19.90 -3.12 4.82
N LYS A 122 19.64 -4.15 5.63
CA LYS A 122 20.67 -4.93 6.31
C LYS A 122 21.19 -6.11 5.47
N ASP A 123 20.42 -6.57 4.47
CA ASP A 123 20.79 -7.71 3.63
C ASP A 123 20.33 -7.48 2.18
N PHE A 124 21.18 -6.82 1.41
CA PHE A 124 20.94 -6.49 0.00
C PHE A 124 20.90 -7.71 -0.93
N SER A 125 21.29 -8.88 -0.47
CA SER A 125 21.26 -10.10 -1.28
C SER A 125 19.84 -10.65 -1.47
N LYS A 126 18.92 -10.32 -0.55
CA LYS A 126 17.53 -10.79 -0.55
C LYS A 126 16.62 -9.69 -1.08
N LYS A 127 16.05 -9.94 -2.24
CA LYS A 127 15.15 -9.01 -2.93
C LYS A 127 13.80 -9.69 -3.15
N ASP A 128 12.76 -9.12 -2.57
CA ASP A 128 11.41 -9.54 -2.89
C ASP A 128 10.94 -8.85 -4.16
N TRP A 129 10.13 -9.54 -4.94
CA TRP A 129 9.59 -9.03 -6.20
C TRP A 129 8.08 -9.01 -6.14
N THR A 130 7.50 -7.92 -6.59
CA THR A 130 6.05 -7.73 -6.65
C THR A 130 5.60 -7.38 -8.06
N PHE A 131 4.43 -7.88 -8.41
CA PHE A 131 3.68 -7.48 -9.59
C PHE A 131 2.22 -7.34 -9.19
N ASN A 132 1.53 -6.29 -9.64
CA ASN A 132 0.13 -6.07 -9.35
C ASN A 132 -0.60 -5.49 -10.56
N VAL A 133 -1.85 -5.89 -10.73
CA VAL A 133 -2.77 -5.39 -11.76
C VAL A 133 -3.94 -4.72 -11.04
N PRO A 134 -3.92 -3.38 -10.88
CA PRO A 134 -5.05 -2.63 -10.37
C PRO A 134 -6.10 -2.42 -11.47
N LEU A 135 -7.35 -2.65 -11.10
CA LEU A 135 -8.56 -2.32 -11.84
C LEU A 135 -9.39 -1.37 -11.01
N SER A 136 -9.85 -0.27 -11.59
CA SER A 136 -10.71 0.71 -10.92
C SER A 136 -11.95 1.00 -11.75
N LEU A 137 -13.07 1.23 -11.06
CA LEU A 137 -14.34 1.65 -11.64
C LEU A 137 -14.83 2.90 -10.92
N SER A 138 -15.07 3.97 -11.66
CA SER A 138 -15.71 5.19 -11.18
C SER A 138 -17.19 5.17 -11.49
N THR A 139 -17.99 5.62 -10.53
CA THR A 139 -19.43 5.79 -10.66
C THR A 139 -19.90 7.03 -9.90
N LEU A 140 -21.12 7.50 -10.16
CA LEU A 140 -21.75 8.63 -9.49
C LEU A 140 -20.90 9.92 -9.55
N ASP A 141 -20.32 10.19 -10.71
CA ASP A 141 -19.44 11.37 -10.93
C ASP A 141 -18.25 11.40 -9.94
N ASP A 142 -17.50 10.27 -9.88
CA ASP A 142 -16.36 10.01 -9.00
C ASP A 142 -16.68 10.01 -7.49
N LYS A 143 -17.96 10.01 -7.10
CA LYS A 143 -18.34 9.95 -5.69
C LYS A 143 -18.26 8.54 -5.09
N PHE A 144 -18.28 7.53 -5.94
CA PHE A 144 -18.11 6.15 -5.53
C PHE A 144 -17.16 5.42 -6.47
N LEU A 145 -16.05 4.95 -5.93
CA LEU A 145 -15.02 4.22 -6.63
C LEU A 145 -14.93 2.80 -6.08
N ILE A 146 -14.68 1.85 -6.98
CA ILE A 146 -14.40 0.46 -6.63
C ILE A 146 -13.03 0.12 -7.22
N HIS A 147 -12.18 -0.51 -6.41
CA HIS A 147 -10.85 -0.96 -6.80
C HIS A 147 -10.75 -2.46 -6.59
N ALA A 148 -10.12 -3.17 -7.52
CA ALA A 148 -9.80 -4.58 -7.40
C ALA A 148 -8.36 -4.80 -7.83
N ASN A 149 -7.65 -5.61 -7.08
CA ASN A 149 -6.26 -5.95 -7.35
C ASN A 149 -6.06 -7.44 -7.46
N MET A 150 -5.21 -7.84 -8.37
CA MET A 150 -4.65 -9.17 -8.44
C MET A 150 -3.15 -9.08 -8.70
N GLY A 151 -2.36 -9.72 -7.87
CA GLY A 151 -0.92 -9.58 -7.92
C GLY A 151 -0.17 -10.87 -7.60
N TRP A 152 1.14 -10.75 -7.70
CA TRP A 152 2.09 -11.80 -7.38
C TRP A 152 3.23 -11.21 -6.55
N LEU A 153 3.63 -11.98 -5.53
CA LEU A 153 4.74 -11.68 -4.66
C LEU A 153 5.69 -12.87 -4.63
N ARG A 154 6.96 -12.62 -4.86
CA ARG A 154 8.02 -13.59 -4.59
C ARG A 154 8.85 -13.14 -3.40
N GLU A 155 8.70 -13.85 -2.30
CA GLU A 155 9.55 -13.70 -1.13
C GLU A 155 10.87 -14.46 -1.35
N ASN A 156 11.97 -13.74 -1.32
CA ASN A 156 13.29 -14.36 -1.49
C ASN A 156 13.78 -15.06 -0.21
N THR A 157 13.40 -14.56 0.96
CA THR A 157 13.80 -15.18 2.25
C THR A 157 13.22 -16.57 2.43
N THR A 158 11.97 -16.79 2.03
CA THR A 158 11.29 -18.09 2.14
C THR A 158 11.29 -18.88 0.83
N HIS A 159 11.75 -18.27 -0.26
CA HIS A 159 11.67 -18.78 -1.63
C HIS A 159 10.24 -19.14 -2.08
N LYS A 160 9.22 -18.45 -1.53
CA LYS A 160 7.81 -18.70 -1.83
C LYS A 160 7.26 -17.70 -2.82
N ASN A 161 6.39 -18.18 -3.68
CA ASN A 161 5.50 -17.34 -4.47
C ASN A 161 4.14 -17.27 -3.78
N GLN A 162 3.51 -16.11 -3.84
CA GLN A 162 2.19 -15.86 -3.29
C GLN A 162 1.34 -15.13 -4.34
N THR A 163 0.08 -15.49 -4.44
CA THR A 163 -0.91 -14.71 -5.17
C THR A 163 -1.54 -13.73 -4.20
N THR A 164 -1.52 -12.43 -4.54
CA THR A 164 -2.12 -11.37 -3.74
C THR A 164 -3.42 -10.90 -4.38
N TRP A 165 -4.37 -10.46 -3.58
CA TRP A 165 -5.64 -9.94 -4.04
C TRP A 165 -6.20 -8.89 -3.09
N GLY A 166 -7.07 -8.04 -3.60
CA GLY A 166 -7.78 -7.07 -2.79
C GLY A 166 -8.98 -6.47 -3.51
N ILE A 167 -9.97 -6.04 -2.74
CA ILE A 167 -11.12 -5.27 -3.21
C ILE A 167 -11.32 -4.14 -2.22
N GLY A 168 -11.46 -2.92 -2.74
CA GLY A 168 -11.65 -1.72 -1.94
C GLY A 168 -12.68 -0.77 -2.56
N THR A 169 -13.20 0.11 -1.74
CA THR A 169 -14.15 1.14 -2.14
C THR A 169 -13.77 2.49 -1.52
N GLU A 170 -14.03 3.54 -2.28
CA GLU A 170 -13.98 4.91 -1.81
C GLU A 170 -15.36 5.55 -1.98
N THR A 171 -15.83 6.21 -0.95
CA THR A 171 -17.12 6.90 -0.95
C THR A 171 -16.93 8.33 -0.50
N GLN A 172 -17.17 9.29 -1.37
CA GLN A 172 -17.16 10.70 -1.02
C GLN A 172 -18.40 11.04 -0.17
N LEU A 173 -18.20 11.20 1.13
CA LEU A 173 -19.28 11.54 2.06
C LEU A 173 -19.64 13.02 1.99
N ALA A 174 -18.63 13.86 1.83
CA ALA A 174 -18.74 15.30 1.68
C ALA A 174 -17.47 15.79 0.99
N ASN A 175 -17.51 17.00 0.46
CA ASN A 175 -16.29 17.69 0.03
C ASN A 175 -15.76 18.48 1.24
N PRO A 176 -14.68 18.05 1.93
CA PRO A 176 -13.50 17.29 1.43
C PRO A 176 -13.29 15.88 2.03
N LEU A 177 -14.32 15.18 2.50
CA LEU A 177 -14.21 13.93 3.26
C LEU A 177 -14.58 12.71 2.42
N THR A 178 -13.67 11.72 2.34
CA THR A 178 -13.87 10.41 1.72
C THR A 178 -13.75 9.31 2.77
N PHE A 179 -14.68 8.36 2.76
CA PHE A 179 -14.61 7.12 3.50
C PHE A 179 -14.05 6.02 2.61
N THR A 180 -13.19 5.18 3.16
CA THR A 180 -12.60 4.03 2.47
C THR A 180 -12.87 2.75 3.24
N ALA A 181 -13.09 1.66 2.50
CA ALA A 181 -13.22 0.32 3.08
C ALA A 181 -12.64 -0.70 2.11
N GLU A 182 -11.89 -1.67 2.62
CA GLU A 182 -11.25 -2.69 1.81
C GLU A 182 -11.10 -4.03 2.54
N ILE A 183 -10.96 -5.09 1.72
CA ILE A 183 -10.54 -6.43 2.15
C ILE A 183 -9.41 -6.85 1.21
N TYR A 184 -8.32 -7.36 1.77
CA TYR A 184 -7.16 -7.79 1.01
C TYR A 184 -6.44 -8.96 1.69
N GLY A 185 -5.68 -9.69 0.90
CA GLY A 185 -4.96 -10.85 1.41
C GLY A 185 -4.09 -11.53 0.35
N ASN A 186 -3.67 -12.73 0.66
CA ASN A 186 -2.95 -13.60 -0.25
C ASN A 186 -3.44 -15.05 -0.11
N ASP A 187 -2.93 -15.95 -0.97
CA ASP A 187 -3.31 -17.36 -1.02
C ASP A 187 -2.73 -18.21 0.14
N ARG A 188 -2.04 -17.61 1.11
CA ARG A 188 -1.34 -18.33 2.19
C ARG A 188 -1.73 -17.92 3.58
N ASN A 189 -2.24 -16.72 3.75
CA ASN A 189 -2.58 -16.14 5.05
C ASN A 189 -4.03 -15.69 5.06
N ASP A 190 -4.58 -15.52 6.26
CA ASP A 190 -5.89 -14.95 6.44
C ASP A 190 -5.96 -13.52 5.89
N ALA A 191 -7.12 -13.17 5.37
CA ALA A 191 -7.37 -11.84 4.84
C ALA A 191 -7.50 -10.80 5.95
N PHE A 192 -7.22 -9.56 5.59
CA PHE A 192 -7.43 -8.37 6.42
C PHE A 192 -8.59 -7.55 5.88
N TYR A 193 -9.25 -6.85 6.77
CA TYR A 193 -10.11 -5.72 6.41
C TYR A 193 -9.50 -4.43 6.96
N GLN A 194 -9.77 -3.33 6.28
CA GLN A 194 -9.39 -1.99 6.71
C GLN A 194 -10.49 -1.02 6.35
N THR A 195 -10.74 -0.07 7.25
CA THR A 195 -11.62 1.08 7.00
C THR A 195 -10.89 2.35 7.38
N GLY A 196 -11.18 3.44 6.69
CA GLY A 196 -10.49 4.69 6.95
C GLY A 196 -11.21 5.92 6.42
N PHE A 197 -10.59 7.06 6.68
CA PHE A 197 -11.02 8.36 6.19
C PHE A 197 -9.85 9.10 5.57
N ARG A 198 -10.14 9.80 4.48
CA ARG A 198 -9.26 10.78 3.87
C ARG A 198 -9.92 12.15 3.95
N TYR A 199 -9.14 13.15 4.35
CA TYR A 199 -9.59 14.53 4.47
C TYR A 199 -8.66 15.46 3.71
N ILE A 200 -9.19 16.21 2.75
CA ILE A 200 -8.45 17.20 1.97
C ILE A 200 -8.35 18.48 2.78
N VAL A 201 -7.16 18.78 3.33
CA VAL A 201 -6.90 19.96 4.14
C VAL A 201 -6.71 21.19 3.26
N TYR A 202 -5.92 21.04 2.22
CA TYR A 202 -5.66 22.08 1.24
C TYR A 202 -5.78 21.47 -0.15
N LYS A 203 -6.75 21.94 -0.91
CA LYS A 203 -7.13 21.36 -2.20
C LYS A 203 -5.90 21.21 -3.10
N ASP A 204 -5.77 20.03 -3.68
CA ASP A 204 -4.72 19.63 -4.61
C ASP A 204 -3.28 19.60 -4.05
N PHE A 205 -3.08 19.77 -2.72
CA PHE A 205 -1.73 19.79 -2.14
C PHE A 205 -1.55 18.98 -0.86
N VAL A 206 -2.54 18.97 0.03
CA VAL A 206 -2.39 18.33 1.35
C VAL A 206 -3.62 17.50 1.68
N GLN A 207 -3.41 16.23 1.95
CA GLN A 207 -4.44 15.31 2.44
C GLN A 207 -3.98 14.68 3.74
N LEU A 208 -4.89 14.47 4.67
CA LEU A 208 -4.70 13.69 5.89
C LEU A 208 -5.49 12.39 5.75
N ASN A 209 -4.98 11.33 6.34
CA ASN A 209 -5.68 10.05 6.38
C ASN A 209 -5.52 9.37 7.74
N ALA A 210 -6.50 8.56 8.08
CA ALA A 210 -6.47 7.67 9.23
C ALA A 210 -7.23 6.40 8.90
N SER A 211 -6.76 5.26 9.38
CA SER A 211 -7.42 3.98 9.16
C SER A 211 -7.26 3.04 10.34
N TYR A 212 -8.19 2.10 10.42
CA TYR A 212 -8.17 0.96 11.33
C TYR A 212 -8.40 -0.32 10.52
N GLY A 213 -7.66 -1.35 10.85
CA GLY A 213 -7.83 -2.67 10.24
C GLY A 213 -7.49 -3.80 11.19
N ASN A 214 -7.92 -5.00 10.81
CA ASN A 214 -7.62 -6.21 11.54
C ASN A 214 -7.68 -7.42 10.60
N GLN A 215 -7.11 -8.53 11.05
CA GLN A 215 -7.23 -9.82 10.39
C GLN A 215 -8.65 -10.38 10.60
N ILE A 216 -9.24 -11.00 9.56
CA ILE A 216 -10.65 -11.43 9.60
C ILE A 216 -10.84 -12.61 10.56
N SER A 217 -9.94 -13.59 10.52
CA SER A 217 -10.07 -14.83 11.29
C SER A 217 -9.42 -14.78 12.67
N HIS A 218 -8.47 -13.87 12.87
CA HIS A 218 -7.71 -13.72 14.12
C HIS A 218 -7.69 -12.25 14.52
N HIS A 219 -8.40 -11.92 15.60
CA HIS A 219 -8.56 -10.51 16.02
C HIS A 219 -7.35 -9.91 16.73
N ASP A 220 -6.24 -10.63 16.83
CA ASP A 220 -5.04 -10.20 17.56
C ASP A 220 -4.08 -9.34 16.74
N ASN A 221 -4.38 -9.12 15.44
CA ASN A 221 -3.55 -8.37 14.50
C ASN A 221 -4.17 -7.02 14.11
N ALA A 222 -4.83 -6.38 15.06
CA ALA A 222 -5.39 -5.06 14.85
C ALA A 222 -4.30 -4.01 14.64
N PHE A 223 -4.56 -3.05 13.77
CA PHE A 223 -3.69 -1.91 13.57
C PHE A 223 -4.47 -0.61 13.39
N PHE A 224 -3.80 0.48 13.71
CA PHE A 224 -4.25 1.84 13.46
C PHE A 224 -3.16 2.60 12.71
N SER A 225 -3.53 3.34 11.68
CA SER A 225 -2.58 4.18 10.96
C SER A 225 -3.06 5.61 10.80
N VAL A 226 -2.11 6.54 10.77
CA VAL A 226 -2.32 7.94 10.42
C VAL A 226 -1.24 8.36 9.44
N GLY A 227 -1.60 9.22 8.50
CA GLY A 227 -0.68 9.67 7.49
C GLY A 227 -1.11 10.95 6.81
N PHE A 228 -0.24 11.41 5.94
CA PHE A 228 -0.54 12.54 5.07
C PHE A 228 0.05 12.35 3.68
N VAL A 229 -0.54 13.03 2.72
CA VAL A 229 -0.07 13.11 1.34
C VAL A 229 0.21 14.57 0.99
N LEU A 230 1.38 14.83 0.43
CA LEU A 230 1.75 16.11 -0.15
C LEU A 230 1.87 15.96 -1.66
N LEU A 231 1.23 16.84 -2.39
CA LEU A 231 1.26 16.89 -3.85
C LEU A 231 2.00 18.16 -4.32
N THR A 232 2.72 18.08 -5.41
CA THR A 232 3.40 19.23 -5.99
C THR A 232 2.62 19.79 -7.17
N LYS A 233 2.89 21.06 -7.50
CA LYS A 233 2.56 21.59 -8.84
C LYS A 233 3.48 20.97 -9.90
N PRO A 234 3.11 21.00 -11.18
CA PRO A 234 4.03 20.62 -12.24
C PRO A 234 5.34 21.43 -12.16
N PHE A 235 6.47 20.73 -12.06
CA PHE A 235 7.80 21.33 -12.00
C PHE A 235 8.87 20.49 -12.70
N LEU A 236 8.57 19.25 -13.04
CA LEU A 236 9.47 18.38 -13.78
C LEU A 236 9.53 18.77 -15.26
N PRO A 237 10.66 18.50 -15.94
CA PRO A 237 10.87 18.88 -17.34
C PRO A 237 9.90 18.23 -18.31
#